data_ef1a1e9e80ae3eff58bc5f4a99ed7b48
#
_entry.id   ef1a1e9e80ae3eff58bc5f4a99ed7b48
#
_cell.length_a   1.000
_cell.length_b   1.000
_cell.length_c   1.000
_cell.angle_alpha   90.00
_cell.angle_beta   90.00
_cell.angle_gamma   90.00
#
_symmetry.space_group_name_H-M   'P 1'
#
loop_
_entity.id
_entity.type
_entity.pdbx_description
1 polymer ?
#
loop_
_entity_poly.entity_id
_entity_poly.type
_entity_poly.pdbx_seq_one_letter_code
_entity_poly.pdbx_strand_id
1 'polypeptide(L)'
;MLIRYYFCFLSVIISLYFQKAGAAMFFQYGEKEINYLKRKDKKLAWAIEQIGHIERRLDADLFASVVRHIVGQQISSKAQATVWARLEARLSVVTPASVHAASPEELQSLGMSLRKAEYIKDFASKIVSGEFALQAVEQLSDEEAIAAFSSLKGIGRWTAEMILLFCLQRPDILSFDDLAIQRGLRMLYHHRKITR
;
A
#
# COMPACT_ATOMS: atom_id res chain seq x y z
N MET A 1 -7.29 5.05 20.54
CA MET A 1 -7.11 3.60 20.78
C MET A 1 -8.17 2.71 20.13
N LEU A 2 -9.34 3.19 19.77
CA LEU A 2 -10.39 2.45 19.03
C LEU A 2 -10.10 2.32 17.54
N ILE A 3 -9.35 3.25 16.96
CA ILE A 3 -9.02 3.33 15.54
C ILE A 3 -8.03 2.23 15.12
N ARG A 4 -7.21 1.76 16.06
CA ARG A 4 -6.08 0.84 15.87
C ARG A 4 -6.41 -0.48 15.18
N TYR A 5 -7.67 -0.90 15.20
CA TYR A 5 -8.08 -2.22 14.74
C TYR A 5 -9.16 -2.21 13.65
N TYR A 6 -9.67 -1.05 13.28
CA TYR A 6 -10.69 -0.91 12.22
C TYR A 6 -10.17 -1.28 10.83
N PHE A 7 -8.85 -1.22 10.64
CA PHE A 7 -8.22 -1.28 9.35
C PHE A 7 -8.03 -2.65 8.75
N CYS A 8 -7.79 -3.64 9.57
CA CYS A 8 -7.55 -4.98 9.08
C CYS A 8 -8.76 -5.55 8.31
N PHE A 9 -9.93 -5.04 8.60
CA PHE A 9 -11.19 -5.60 8.12
C PHE A 9 -11.74 -4.99 6.82
N LEU A 10 -11.52 -3.71 6.58
CA LEU A 10 -12.17 -2.99 5.47
C LEU A 10 -11.34 -2.91 4.19
N SER A 11 -10.04 -3.09 4.26
CA SER A 11 -9.16 -3.10 3.09
C SER A 11 -9.27 -4.37 2.23
N VAL A 12 -10.08 -5.31 2.63
CA VAL A 12 -10.19 -6.67 2.07
C VAL A 12 -10.84 -6.74 0.71
N ILE A 13 -11.73 -5.85 0.37
CA ILE A 13 -12.50 -5.94 -0.88
C ILE A 13 -11.62 -5.71 -2.13
N ILE A 14 -10.41 -5.18 -1.98
CA ILE A 14 -9.57 -4.77 -3.13
C ILE A 14 -8.52 -5.83 -3.53
N SER A 15 -8.24 -6.88 -2.73
CA SER A 15 -7.01 -7.67 -2.88
C SER A 15 -7.12 -9.14 -3.31
N LEU A 16 -8.12 -9.54 -4.05
CA LEU A 16 -8.24 -10.93 -4.54
C LEU A 16 -7.31 -11.30 -5.72
N TYR A 17 -6.35 -10.45 -6.15
CA TYR A 17 -5.70 -10.65 -7.45
C TYR A 17 -4.17 -10.75 -7.49
N PHE A 18 -3.42 -10.96 -6.42
CA PHE A 18 -1.96 -11.14 -6.56
C PHE A 18 -1.45 -12.46 -6.01
N GLN A 19 -1.17 -13.38 -6.91
CA GLN A 19 -0.45 -14.64 -6.62
C GLN A 19 0.77 -14.78 -7.56
N LYS A 20 1.99 -14.79 -7.02
CA LYS A 20 3.03 -15.83 -7.25
C LYS A 20 4.36 -15.53 -6.56
N ALA A 21 4.93 -16.63 -5.99
CA ALA A 21 6.32 -16.95 -5.71
C ALA A 21 7.05 -16.20 -4.56
N GLY A 22 7.35 -16.93 -3.51
CA GLY A 22 8.03 -16.57 -2.26
C GLY A 22 7.11 -16.88 -1.09
N ALA A 23 7.60 -17.28 0.06
CA ALA A 23 6.76 -17.46 1.24
C ALA A 23 6.03 -16.14 1.52
N ALA A 24 4.73 -16.13 1.24
CA ALA A 24 3.94 -14.90 1.36
C ALA A 24 3.89 -14.50 2.82
N MET A 25 4.41 -13.32 3.14
CA MET A 25 4.19 -12.72 4.45
C MET A 25 2.81 -12.09 4.47
N PHE A 26 2.10 -12.28 5.58
CA PHE A 26 0.78 -11.70 5.79
C PHE A 26 0.82 -10.73 6.95
N PHE A 27 -0.05 -9.73 6.92
CA PHE A 27 -0.25 -8.78 8.00
C PHE A 27 -0.61 -9.54 9.28
N GLN A 28 0.16 -9.33 10.34
CA GLN A 28 0.03 -10.08 11.59
C GLN A 28 -1.06 -9.49 12.48
N TYR A 29 -2.12 -10.24 12.69
CA TYR A 29 -3.15 -10.00 13.70
C TYR A 29 -3.79 -11.33 14.10
N GLY A 30 -4.43 -11.38 15.25
CA GLY A 30 -4.98 -12.63 15.75
C GLY A 30 -6.20 -12.45 16.64
N GLU A 31 -6.47 -13.46 17.45
CA GLU A 31 -7.65 -13.48 18.33
C GLU A 31 -7.69 -12.31 19.33
N LYS A 32 -6.54 -11.83 19.77
CA LYS A 32 -6.45 -10.70 20.69
C LYS A 32 -7.07 -9.43 20.09
N GLU A 33 -6.70 -9.09 18.88
CA GLU A 33 -7.18 -7.93 18.14
C GLU A 33 -8.65 -8.11 17.77
N ILE A 34 -8.99 -9.28 17.22
CA ILE A 34 -10.36 -9.67 16.86
C ILE A 34 -11.30 -9.57 18.07
N ASN A 35 -10.94 -10.17 19.18
CA ASN A 35 -11.77 -10.17 20.39
C ASN A 35 -11.89 -8.78 21.01
N TYR A 36 -10.84 -7.95 20.91
CA TYR A 36 -10.92 -6.56 21.34
C TYR A 36 -11.95 -5.77 20.52
N LEU A 37 -11.92 -5.88 19.19
CA LEU A 37 -12.84 -5.21 18.28
C LEU A 37 -14.29 -5.67 18.52
N LYS A 38 -14.52 -6.97 18.61
CA LYS A 38 -15.84 -7.56 18.86
C LYS A 38 -16.47 -7.08 20.16
N ARG A 39 -15.67 -6.90 21.21
CA ARG A 39 -16.16 -6.36 22.49
C ARG A 39 -16.51 -4.88 22.45
N LYS A 40 -15.85 -4.12 21.58
CA LYS A 40 -16.02 -2.66 21.47
C LYS A 40 -17.15 -2.24 20.56
N ASP A 41 -17.46 -3.04 19.55
CA ASP A 41 -18.44 -2.68 18.53
C ASP A 41 -19.23 -3.90 18.05
N LYS A 42 -20.53 -3.93 18.34
CA LYS A 42 -21.41 -5.07 17.98
C LYS A 42 -21.63 -5.20 16.48
N LYS A 43 -21.65 -4.09 15.72
CA LYS A 43 -21.80 -4.14 14.26
C LYS A 43 -20.53 -4.66 13.62
N LEU A 44 -19.38 -4.21 14.11
CA LEU A 44 -18.10 -4.74 13.67
C LEU A 44 -17.93 -6.21 14.05
N ALA A 45 -18.39 -6.62 15.25
CA ALA A 45 -18.42 -8.02 15.67
C ALA A 45 -19.20 -8.89 14.68
N TRP A 46 -20.38 -8.45 14.29
CA TRP A 46 -21.19 -9.13 13.28
C TRP A 46 -20.44 -9.23 11.93
N ALA A 47 -19.86 -8.14 11.45
CA ALA A 47 -19.10 -8.15 10.19
C ALA A 47 -17.91 -9.12 10.25
N ILE A 48 -17.16 -9.13 11.36
CA ILE A 48 -16.04 -10.06 11.60
C ILE A 48 -16.51 -11.52 11.53
N GLU A 49 -17.65 -11.83 12.10
CA GLU A 49 -18.21 -13.19 12.08
C GLU A 49 -18.68 -13.61 10.69
N GLN A 50 -19.22 -12.68 9.91
CA GLN A 50 -19.66 -12.98 8.54
C GLN A 50 -18.47 -13.19 7.57
N ILE A 51 -17.41 -12.42 7.74
CA ILE A 51 -16.27 -12.40 6.78
C ILE A 51 -15.20 -13.42 7.20
N GLY A 52 -14.99 -13.63 8.49
CA GLY A 52 -13.96 -14.52 9.02
C GLY A 52 -12.55 -13.86 9.04
N HIS A 53 -11.52 -14.71 9.18
CA HIS A 53 -10.14 -14.27 9.16
C HIS A 53 -9.69 -13.90 7.73
N ILE A 54 -8.98 -12.80 7.62
CA ILE A 54 -8.52 -12.29 6.35
C ILE A 54 -7.00 -12.26 6.31
N GLU A 55 -6.44 -12.97 5.34
CA GLU A 55 -5.01 -12.94 5.06
C GLU A 55 -4.69 -11.81 4.09
N ARG A 56 -4.04 -10.76 4.61
CA ARG A 56 -3.57 -9.65 3.80
C ARG A 56 -2.09 -9.81 3.52
N ARG A 57 -1.73 -10.04 2.26
CA ARG A 57 -0.33 -10.14 1.83
C ARG A 57 0.41 -8.81 2.02
N LEU A 58 1.66 -8.95 2.40
CA LEU A 58 2.60 -7.84 2.54
C LEU A 58 3.57 -7.82 1.36
N ASP A 59 4.00 -6.63 1.01
CA ASP A 59 5.12 -6.40 0.10
C ASP A 59 6.41 -6.41 0.93
N ALA A 60 7.28 -7.39 0.69
CA ALA A 60 8.52 -7.54 1.46
C ALA A 60 9.60 -6.51 1.08
N ASP A 61 9.56 -5.96 -0.11
CA ASP A 61 10.53 -4.98 -0.61
C ASP A 61 9.91 -3.58 -0.65
N LEU A 62 10.40 -2.72 0.22
CA LEU A 62 9.87 -1.36 0.37
C LEU A 62 10.07 -0.51 -0.89
N PHE A 63 11.23 -0.62 -1.57
CA PHE A 63 11.46 0.12 -2.80
C PHE A 63 10.53 -0.35 -3.93
N ALA A 64 10.46 -1.66 -4.14
CA ALA A 64 9.59 -2.26 -5.15
C ALA A 64 8.11 -1.96 -4.87
N SER A 65 7.70 -1.94 -3.60
CA SER A 65 6.35 -1.57 -3.18
C SER A 65 5.99 -0.13 -3.59
N VAL A 66 6.87 0.84 -3.30
CA VAL A 66 6.68 2.24 -3.72
C VAL A 66 6.55 2.35 -5.24
N VAL A 67 7.45 1.71 -5.99
CA VAL A 67 7.40 1.69 -7.47
C VAL A 67 6.09 1.06 -7.95
N ARG A 68 5.67 -0.05 -7.35
CA ARG A 68 4.42 -0.75 -7.70
C ARG A 68 3.19 0.13 -7.45
N HIS A 69 3.17 0.88 -6.36
CA HIS A 69 2.11 1.84 -6.08
C HIS A 69 2.04 2.96 -7.13
N ILE A 70 3.18 3.53 -7.54
CA ILE A 70 3.21 4.55 -8.61
C ILE A 70 2.71 3.96 -9.94
N VAL A 71 3.18 2.76 -10.32
CA VAL A 71 2.72 2.06 -11.53
C VAL A 71 1.21 1.86 -11.50
N GLY A 72 0.65 1.45 -10.36
CA GLY A 72 -0.76 1.10 -10.20
C GLY A 72 -1.74 2.28 -10.17
N GLN A 73 -1.27 3.52 -10.05
CA GLN A 73 -2.16 4.69 -9.97
C GLN A 73 -3.05 4.80 -11.21
N GLN A 74 -4.35 4.98 -10.98
CA GLN A 74 -5.36 5.24 -12.02
C GLN A 74 -5.46 4.18 -13.14
N ILE A 75 -5.04 2.95 -12.87
CA ILE A 75 -5.20 1.81 -13.78
C ILE A 75 -5.80 0.61 -13.05
N SER A 76 -6.32 -0.37 -13.80
CA SER A 76 -6.83 -1.60 -13.20
C SER A 76 -5.70 -2.48 -12.66
N SER A 77 -6.01 -3.34 -11.68
CA SER A 77 -5.04 -4.31 -11.14
C SER A 77 -4.46 -5.22 -12.22
N LYS A 78 -5.26 -5.59 -13.24
CA LYS A 78 -4.79 -6.40 -14.38
C LYS A 78 -3.75 -5.63 -15.21
N ALA A 79 -4.00 -4.35 -15.49
CA ALA A 79 -3.05 -3.50 -16.24
C ALA A 79 -1.76 -3.28 -15.41
N GLN A 80 -1.88 -3.04 -14.11
CA GLN A 80 -0.73 -2.93 -13.21
C GLN A 80 0.12 -4.19 -13.22
N ALA A 81 -0.49 -5.38 -13.12
CA ALA A 81 0.23 -6.65 -13.17
C ALA A 81 0.98 -6.83 -14.50
N THR A 82 0.38 -6.42 -15.61
CA THR A 82 1.03 -6.49 -16.93
C THR A 82 2.25 -5.57 -17.01
N VAL A 83 2.12 -4.32 -16.57
CA VAL A 83 3.24 -3.36 -16.55
C VAL A 83 4.34 -3.82 -15.60
N TRP A 84 3.96 -4.33 -14.43
CA TRP A 84 4.90 -4.86 -13.45
C TRP A 84 5.71 -6.05 -13.99
N ALA A 85 5.06 -7.03 -14.63
CA ALA A 85 5.74 -8.16 -15.26
C ALA A 85 6.74 -7.73 -16.35
N ARG A 86 6.42 -6.70 -17.13
CA ARG A 86 7.34 -6.12 -18.13
C ARG A 86 8.53 -5.43 -17.46
N LEU A 87 8.29 -4.73 -16.34
CA LEU A 87 9.35 -4.07 -15.58
C LEU A 87 10.33 -5.12 -15.02
N GLU A 88 9.82 -6.20 -14.42
CA GLU A 88 10.65 -7.31 -13.93
C GLU A 88 11.41 -8.02 -15.06
N ALA A 89 10.77 -8.26 -16.20
CA ALA A 89 11.42 -8.86 -17.35
C ALA A 89 12.57 -7.97 -17.92
N ARG A 90 12.41 -6.64 -17.88
CA ARG A 90 13.42 -5.70 -18.39
C ARG A 90 14.56 -5.46 -17.39
N LEU A 91 14.27 -5.36 -16.09
CA LEU A 91 15.25 -5.00 -15.07
C LEU A 91 15.84 -6.20 -14.33
N SER A 92 15.29 -7.40 -14.53
CA SER A 92 15.54 -8.64 -13.78
C SER A 92 15.17 -8.53 -12.30
N VAL A 93 15.68 -7.51 -11.60
CA VAL A 93 15.32 -7.17 -10.22
C VAL A 93 15.05 -5.67 -10.16
N VAL A 94 13.91 -5.30 -9.57
CA VAL A 94 13.50 -3.90 -9.41
C VAL A 94 14.18 -3.31 -8.18
N THR A 95 15.33 -2.70 -8.37
CA THR A 95 16.14 -2.06 -7.31
C THR A 95 16.36 -0.58 -7.60
N PRO A 96 16.76 0.24 -6.62
CA PRO A 96 17.14 1.63 -6.87
C PRO A 96 18.17 1.75 -7.99
N ALA A 97 19.19 0.90 -8.00
CA ALA A 97 20.25 0.92 -9.00
C ALA A 97 19.74 0.57 -10.41
N SER A 98 18.94 -0.51 -10.56
CA SER A 98 18.43 -0.94 -11.87
C SER A 98 17.45 0.09 -12.46
N VAL A 99 16.59 0.69 -11.64
CA VAL A 99 15.67 1.75 -12.06
C VAL A 99 16.42 3.05 -12.37
N HIS A 100 17.43 3.39 -11.57
CA HIS A 100 18.26 4.56 -11.83
C HIS A 100 19.06 4.44 -13.13
N ALA A 101 19.49 3.25 -13.54
CA ALA A 101 20.18 3.02 -14.80
C ALA A 101 19.29 3.16 -16.04
N ALA A 102 17.98 2.84 -15.93
CA ALA A 102 17.03 2.96 -17.03
C ALA A 102 16.66 4.42 -17.33
N SER A 103 16.40 4.76 -18.61
CA SER A 103 15.87 6.09 -18.96
C SER A 103 14.36 6.18 -18.73
N PRO A 104 13.79 7.40 -18.56
CA PRO A 104 12.34 7.58 -18.48
C PRO A 104 11.58 7.03 -19.68
N GLU A 105 12.14 7.17 -20.90
CA GLU A 105 11.56 6.69 -22.15
C GLU A 105 11.52 5.16 -22.18
N GLU A 106 12.58 4.54 -21.68
CA GLU A 106 12.67 3.09 -21.55
C GLU A 106 11.61 2.56 -20.57
N LEU A 107 11.47 3.18 -19.40
CA LEU A 107 10.41 2.84 -18.43
C LEU A 107 9.01 3.07 -19.00
N GLN A 108 8.81 4.17 -19.73
CA GLN A 108 7.55 4.47 -20.41
C GLN A 108 7.16 3.38 -21.41
N SER A 109 8.12 2.87 -22.18
CA SER A 109 7.89 1.83 -23.19
C SER A 109 7.31 0.52 -22.62
N LEU A 110 7.43 0.32 -21.31
CA LEU A 110 6.88 -0.83 -20.60
C LEU A 110 5.37 -0.73 -20.37
N GLY A 111 4.74 0.41 -20.69
CA GLY A 111 3.29 0.62 -20.67
C GLY A 111 2.78 1.53 -19.56
N MET A 112 3.64 2.36 -19.00
CA MET A 112 3.24 3.43 -18.06
C MET A 112 3.30 4.80 -18.72
N SER A 113 2.71 5.84 -18.13
CA SER A 113 2.86 7.21 -18.62
C SER A 113 4.26 7.74 -18.36
N LEU A 114 4.75 8.67 -19.20
CA LEU A 114 6.05 9.31 -19.00
C LEU A 114 6.17 9.93 -17.61
N ARG A 115 5.10 10.58 -17.12
CA ARG A 115 5.05 11.15 -15.76
C ARG A 115 5.35 10.12 -14.69
N LYS A 116 4.78 8.89 -14.77
CA LYS A 116 5.06 7.82 -13.81
C LYS A 116 6.51 7.33 -13.93
N ALA A 117 7.02 7.20 -15.15
CA ALA A 117 8.41 6.84 -15.41
C ALA A 117 9.37 7.86 -14.78
N GLU A 118 9.09 9.16 -14.94
CA GLU A 118 9.87 10.24 -14.30
C GLU A 118 9.81 10.18 -12.76
N TYR A 119 8.63 9.91 -12.17
CA TYR A 119 8.49 9.79 -10.72
C TYR A 119 9.29 8.60 -10.16
N ILE A 120 9.21 7.46 -10.83
CA ILE A 120 9.96 6.25 -10.45
C ILE A 120 11.47 6.50 -10.57
N LYS A 121 11.90 7.15 -11.64
CA LYS A 121 13.31 7.53 -11.87
C LYS A 121 13.80 8.52 -10.82
N ASP A 122 13.04 9.58 -10.50
CA ASP A 122 13.35 10.57 -9.46
C ASP A 122 13.52 9.90 -8.10
N PHE A 123 12.59 9.02 -7.72
CA PHE A 123 12.65 8.26 -6.48
C PHE A 123 13.91 7.39 -6.39
N ALA A 124 14.20 6.61 -7.44
CA ALA A 124 15.41 5.79 -7.50
C ALA A 124 16.69 6.63 -7.40
N SER A 125 16.72 7.78 -8.09
CA SER A 125 17.86 8.70 -8.06
C SER A 125 18.11 9.27 -6.67
N LYS A 126 17.05 9.67 -5.94
CA LYS A 126 17.14 10.18 -4.57
C LYS A 126 17.69 9.13 -3.58
N ILE A 127 17.35 7.85 -3.78
CA ILE A 127 17.90 6.79 -2.94
C ILE A 127 19.39 6.55 -3.29
N VAL A 128 19.73 6.47 -4.56
CA VAL A 128 21.12 6.24 -5.02
C VAL A 128 22.04 7.39 -4.57
N SER A 129 21.55 8.63 -4.62
CA SER A 129 22.32 9.80 -4.17
C SER A 129 22.38 9.96 -2.64
N GLY A 130 21.58 9.20 -1.88
CA GLY A 130 21.45 9.35 -0.42
C GLY A 130 20.56 10.52 0.03
N GLU A 131 19.89 11.22 -0.92
CA GLU A 131 18.94 12.30 -0.61
C GLU A 131 17.70 11.76 0.14
N PHE A 132 17.30 10.52 -0.13
CA PHE A 132 16.21 9.84 0.54
C PHE A 132 16.68 8.53 1.17
N ALA A 133 16.78 8.52 2.51
CA ALA A 133 17.20 7.33 3.26
C ALA A 133 16.00 6.40 3.50
N LEU A 134 15.70 5.53 2.55
CA LEU A 134 14.51 4.67 2.56
C LEU A 134 14.40 3.82 3.84
N GLN A 135 15.50 3.24 4.31
CA GLN A 135 15.54 2.42 5.53
C GLN A 135 15.30 3.24 6.80
N ALA A 136 15.65 4.52 6.80
CA ALA A 136 15.42 5.39 7.95
C ALA A 136 13.93 5.65 8.20
N VAL A 137 13.09 5.55 7.17
CA VAL A 137 11.64 5.74 7.30
C VAL A 137 11.00 4.72 8.24
N GLU A 138 11.56 3.52 8.36
CA GLU A 138 11.07 2.48 9.27
C GLU A 138 11.13 2.91 10.75
N GLN A 139 12.03 3.83 11.10
CA GLN A 139 12.23 4.31 12.46
C GLN A 139 11.40 5.57 12.78
N LEU A 140 10.77 6.17 11.79
CA LEU A 140 9.94 7.36 11.96
C LEU A 140 8.59 7.01 12.59
N SER A 141 7.95 7.99 13.23
CA SER A 141 6.54 7.90 13.59
C SER A 141 5.66 7.81 12.34
N ASP A 142 4.41 7.38 12.49
CA ASP A 142 3.49 7.22 11.35
C ASP A 142 3.30 8.52 10.57
N GLU A 143 3.12 9.65 11.25
CA GLU A 143 2.94 10.94 10.59
C GLU A 143 4.24 11.45 9.92
N GLU A 144 5.39 11.24 10.53
CA GLU A 144 6.68 11.57 9.91
C GLU A 144 6.95 10.70 8.67
N ALA A 145 6.66 9.40 8.74
CA ALA A 145 6.80 8.49 7.61
C ALA A 145 5.83 8.86 6.46
N ILE A 146 4.58 9.22 6.79
CA ILE A 146 3.61 9.73 5.80
C ILE A 146 4.14 11.01 5.15
N ALA A 147 4.67 11.94 5.94
CA ALA A 147 5.24 13.19 5.42
C ALA A 147 6.45 12.91 4.52
N ALA A 148 7.36 12.02 4.94
CA ALA A 148 8.53 11.63 4.17
C ALA A 148 8.13 11.04 2.81
N PHE A 149 7.23 10.04 2.77
CA PHE A 149 6.76 9.49 1.50
C PHE A 149 6.01 10.51 0.66
N SER A 150 5.19 11.37 1.28
CA SER A 150 4.41 12.39 0.56
C SER A 150 5.27 13.52 -0.03
N SER A 151 6.52 13.65 0.38
CA SER A 151 7.50 14.56 -0.23
C SER A 151 8.01 14.07 -1.60
N LEU A 152 7.81 12.77 -1.90
CA LEU A 152 8.21 12.17 -3.17
C LEU A 152 7.19 12.50 -4.26
N LYS A 153 7.68 12.78 -5.46
CA LYS A 153 6.82 13.07 -6.62
C LYS A 153 5.86 11.91 -6.90
N GLY A 154 4.59 12.23 -7.03
CA GLY A 154 3.56 11.25 -7.34
C GLY A 154 3.04 10.44 -6.16
N ILE A 155 3.53 10.68 -4.95
CA ILE A 155 3.05 10.01 -3.74
C ILE A 155 2.25 11.01 -2.89
N GLY A 156 0.94 10.78 -2.81
CA GLY A 156 0.07 11.51 -1.89
C GLY A 156 -0.10 10.75 -0.57
N ARG A 157 -0.76 11.39 0.40
CA ARG A 157 -1.03 10.82 1.73
C ARG A 157 -1.64 9.41 1.65
N TRP A 158 -2.65 9.19 0.81
CA TRP A 158 -3.26 7.88 0.65
C TRP A 158 -2.26 6.80 0.22
N THR A 159 -1.39 7.11 -0.75
CA THR A 159 -0.35 6.15 -1.20
C THR A 159 0.67 5.88 -0.09
N ALA A 160 1.07 6.92 0.65
CA ALA A 160 1.96 6.76 1.80
C ALA A 160 1.32 5.87 2.88
N GLU A 161 0.06 6.08 3.23
CA GLU A 161 -0.70 5.24 4.16
C GLU A 161 -0.76 3.77 3.70
N MET A 162 -0.95 3.52 2.39
CA MET A 162 -0.93 2.15 1.84
C MET A 162 0.45 1.49 1.97
N ILE A 163 1.54 2.24 1.77
CA ILE A 163 2.90 1.73 1.97
C ILE A 163 3.12 1.38 3.44
N LEU A 164 2.72 2.24 4.38
CA LEU A 164 2.84 1.98 5.81
C LEU A 164 2.08 0.71 6.22
N LEU A 165 0.87 0.52 5.72
CA LEU A 165 0.04 -0.64 6.00
C LEU A 165 0.62 -1.92 5.40
N PHE A 166 0.89 -1.92 4.10
CA PHE A 166 1.12 -3.15 3.34
C PHE A 166 2.58 -3.50 3.12
N CYS A 167 3.50 -2.61 3.51
CA CYS A 167 4.91 -2.91 3.50
C CYS A 167 5.52 -2.84 4.91
N LEU A 168 5.27 -1.76 5.65
CA LEU A 168 5.83 -1.56 6.99
C LEU A 168 4.98 -2.18 8.12
N GLN A 169 3.85 -2.79 7.82
CA GLN A 169 2.94 -3.43 8.79
C GLN A 169 2.51 -2.51 9.94
N ARG A 170 2.37 -1.20 9.67
CA ARG A 170 1.93 -0.25 10.70
C ARG A 170 0.45 -0.49 11.04
N PRO A 171 0.10 -0.91 12.27
CA PRO A 171 -1.25 -1.37 12.58
C PRO A 171 -2.25 -0.23 12.85
N ASP A 172 -1.77 1.00 13.01
CA ASP A 172 -2.59 2.13 13.49
C ASP A 172 -2.90 3.16 12.40
N ILE A 173 -2.76 2.76 11.14
CA ILE A 173 -3.06 3.61 9.99
C ILE A 173 -4.53 3.49 9.60
N LEU A 174 -5.28 4.62 9.67
CA LEU A 174 -6.62 4.74 9.11
C LEU A 174 -6.59 5.63 7.86
N SER A 175 -6.64 5.03 6.68
CA SER A 175 -6.76 5.77 5.42
C SER A 175 -8.20 6.26 5.25
N PHE A 176 -8.52 7.37 5.93
CA PHE A 176 -9.88 7.90 5.97
C PHE A 176 -10.43 8.25 4.58
N ASP A 177 -9.56 8.69 3.68
CA ASP A 177 -9.94 9.11 2.32
C ASP A 177 -10.04 7.93 1.33
N ASP A 178 -9.78 6.69 1.79
CA ASP A 178 -9.99 5.48 0.99
C ASP A 178 -11.48 5.21 0.75
N LEU A 179 -11.86 5.18 -0.54
CA LEU A 179 -13.26 5.00 -0.93
C LEU A 179 -13.85 3.65 -0.51
N ALA A 180 -13.04 2.58 -0.47
CA ALA A 180 -13.52 1.27 -0.06
C ALA A 180 -13.80 1.25 1.44
N ILE A 181 -12.94 1.89 2.23
CA ILE A 181 -13.13 2.06 3.66
C ILE A 181 -14.39 2.88 3.94
N GLN A 182 -14.54 4.03 3.30
CA GLN A 182 -15.74 4.86 3.46
C GLN A 182 -17.02 4.10 3.06
N ARG A 183 -16.99 3.35 1.95
CA ARG A 183 -18.11 2.53 1.52
C ARG A 183 -18.43 1.44 2.54
N GLY A 184 -17.44 0.70 3.02
CA GLY A 184 -17.61 -0.34 4.02
C GLY A 184 -18.20 0.20 5.32
N LEU A 185 -17.69 1.33 5.83
CA LEU A 185 -18.23 1.99 7.02
C LEU A 185 -19.68 2.46 6.80
N ARG A 186 -19.99 3.03 5.64
CA ARG A 186 -21.38 3.43 5.32
C ARG A 186 -22.32 2.25 5.29
N MET A 187 -21.93 1.13 4.71
CA MET A 187 -22.73 -0.09 4.68
C MET A 187 -22.94 -0.66 6.10
N LEU A 188 -21.86 -0.78 6.86
CA LEU A 188 -21.89 -1.38 8.19
C LEU A 188 -22.72 -0.56 9.19
N TYR A 189 -22.56 0.77 9.16
CA TYR A 189 -23.20 1.66 10.13
C TYR A 189 -24.48 2.33 9.62
N HIS A 190 -24.84 2.09 8.34
CA HIS A 190 -26.01 2.73 7.68
C HIS A 190 -25.91 4.26 7.65
N HIS A 191 -24.71 4.81 7.51
CA HIS A 191 -24.51 6.25 7.39
C HIS A 191 -24.55 6.71 5.94
N ARG A 192 -25.20 7.86 5.67
CA ARG A 192 -25.18 8.48 4.34
C ARG A 192 -23.83 9.08 4.00
N LYS A 193 -23.15 9.63 5.00
CA LYS A 193 -21.85 10.29 4.89
C LYS A 193 -20.99 9.89 6.10
N ILE A 194 -19.70 9.63 5.86
CA ILE A 194 -18.70 9.47 6.92
C ILE A 194 -17.92 10.77 7.01
N THR A 195 -17.78 11.29 8.22
CA THR A 195 -16.98 12.48 8.54
C THR A 195 -15.92 12.10 9.56
N ARG A 196 -14.77 12.79 9.51
CA ARG A 196 -13.72 12.67 10.55
C ARG A 196 -14.26 13.14 11.88
#